data_6f0673acc8d06037e515dc07f8b6c858
#
_entry.id   6f0673acc8d06037e515dc07f8b6c858
#
_cell.length_a   1.000
_cell.length_b   1.000
_cell.length_c   1.000
_cell.angle_alpha   90.00
_cell.angle_beta   90.00
_cell.angle_gamma   90.00
#
_symmetry.space_group_name_H-M   'P 1'
#
loop_
_entity.id
_entity.type
_entity.pdbx_description
1 polymer ?
#
loop_
_entity_poly.entity_id
_entity_poly.type
_entity_poly.pdbx_seq_one_letter_code
_entity_poly.pdbx_strand_id
1 'polypeptide(L)'
;MEKSLLRKFQVLGVALIIFTSTSFSQFDGVDFLKSTPADGVKFIEAYITPWANAFGAGLNGSWYNTAKPHKFSGFDVTLGVNVGFVPSSAETFEISSLGLSSSIAGTGTAPTIAGPQEDGPALTYSEGGVALATFNTPPGTAWKAIPVPTAQVGIGLPLGSELKVRFIPRIPVSEGNVMLWGFGLMHSIMQYIPGNELIPVDASVFAGYTRLNGNVPLSLEYGAPSNYVTYDPAADFNDQNMSVTVEALNICAIGSFNLPVISFYGGLGYSKTRTLVELTGNFPTPVLVTTGTPHAEYNDSGVKQGSDFPEMDIRNFSGLRANIGFRIKLAVVTFHADYTRSQYNVLSAGLGISFR
;
A
#
# COMPACT_ATOMS: atom_id res chain seq x y z
N MET A 1 -17.38 -18.61 -25.93
CA MET A 1 -15.95 -18.54 -25.51
C MET A 1 -15.66 -17.28 -24.68
N GLU A 2 -16.31 -16.16 -24.93
CA GLU A 2 -16.13 -14.89 -24.16
C GLU A 2 -16.58 -14.94 -22.68
N LYS A 3 -17.71 -15.61 -22.38
CA LYS A 3 -18.21 -15.67 -20.99
C LYS A 3 -17.32 -16.49 -20.03
N SER A 4 -16.46 -17.35 -20.53
CA SER A 4 -15.54 -18.16 -19.72
C SER A 4 -14.24 -17.40 -19.38
N LEU A 5 -13.78 -16.53 -20.25
CA LEU A 5 -12.65 -15.62 -19.98
C LEU A 5 -13.06 -14.54 -18.95
N LEU A 6 -14.25 -13.94 -19.10
CA LEU A 6 -14.76 -12.98 -18.11
C LEU A 6 -14.87 -13.59 -16.70
N ARG A 7 -15.32 -14.84 -16.57
CA ARG A 7 -15.36 -15.55 -15.27
C ARG A 7 -13.97 -15.81 -14.68
N LYS A 8 -12.95 -16.04 -15.52
CA LYS A 8 -11.56 -16.24 -15.04
C LYS A 8 -10.89 -14.92 -14.64
N PHE A 9 -11.25 -13.81 -15.27
CA PHE A 9 -10.87 -12.47 -14.80
C PHE A 9 -11.60 -12.06 -13.51
N GLN A 10 -12.82 -12.56 -13.27
CA GLN A 10 -13.53 -12.37 -12.01
C GLN A 10 -12.83 -13.05 -10.83
N VAL A 11 -12.09 -14.14 -11.03
CA VAL A 11 -11.30 -14.79 -9.96
C VAL A 11 -10.07 -13.93 -9.58
N LEU A 12 -9.50 -13.18 -10.52
CA LEU A 12 -8.46 -12.19 -10.23
C LEU A 12 -9.05 -10.97 -9.49
N GLY A 13 -10.28 -10.59 -9.85
CA GLY A 13 -11.09 -9.61 -9.12
C GLY A 13 -11.41 -10.03 -7.69
N VAL A 14 -11.63 -11.34 -7.45
CA VAL A 14 -11.91 -11.87 -6.10
C VAL A 14 -10.71 -11.75 -5.17
N ALA A 15 -9.48 -11.87 -5.64
CA ALA A 15 -8.30 -11.60 -4.82
C ALA A 15 -8.16 -10.10 -4.46
N LEU A 16 -8.65 -9.20 -5.32
CA LEU A 16 -8.78 -7.77 -5.00
C LEU A 16 -10.04 -7.48 -4.15
N ILE A 17 -11.11 -8.28 -4.29
CA ILE A 17 -12.37 -8.16 -3.54
C ILE A 17 -12.18 -8.52 -2.05
N ILE A 18 -11.15 -9.25 -1.67
CA ILE A 18 -10.81 -9.47 -0.26
C ILE A 18 -10.41 -8.14 0.42
N PHE A 19 -9.96 -7.14 -0.34
CA PHE A 19 -9.81 -5.76 0.15
C PHE A 19 -11.13 -4.99 0.30
N THR A 20 -12.23 -5.48 -0.26
CA THR A 20 -13.48 -4.72 -0.35
C THR A 20 -14.56 -5.17 0.63
N SER A 21 -14.38 -6.30 1.30
CA SER A 21 -15.43 -6.86 2.19
C SER A 21 -15.35 -6.37 3.64
N THR A 22 -14.32 -5.63 4.01
CA THR A 22 -14.34 -4.82 5.23
C THR A 22 -14.64 -3.40 4.81
N SER A 23 -15.88 -3.04 4.98
CA SER A 23 -16.43 -1.73 4.71
C SER A 23 -15.50 -0.59 5.13
N PHE A 24 -14.82 0.04 4.18
CA PHE A 24 -14.25 1.38 4.39
C PHE A 24 -15.36 2.40 4.71
N SER A 25 -16.62 2.02 4.58
CA SER A 25 -17.80 2.83 4.95
C SER A 25 -17.99 3.03 6.46
N GLN A 26 -17.15 2.40 7.29
CA GLN A 26 -17.06 2.65 8.73
C GLN A 26 -15.61 2.91 9.13
N PHE A 27 -14.93 3.75 8.36
CA PHE A 27 -13.63 4.25 8.75
C PHE A 27 -13.84 5.43 9.73
N ASP A 28 -14.27 5.10 10.97
CA ASP A 28 -14.33 6.05 12.09
C ASP A 28 -12.97 6.73 12.34
N GLY A 29 -11.91 6.22 11.71
CA GLY A 29 -10.55 6.73 11.76
C GLY A 29 -10.31 8.09 11.11
N VAL A 30 -11.30 8.66 10.42
CA VAL A 30 -11.19 10.02 9.84
C VAL A 30 -11.64 11.13 10.81
N ASP A 31 -12.15 10.76 11.99
CA ASP A 31 -12.49 11.74 13.04
C ASP A 31 -11.29 12.61 13.46
N PHE A 32 -10.05 12.16 13.20
CA PHE A 32 -8.85 12.97 13.39
C PHE A 32 -8.83 14.24 12.53
N LEU A 33 -9.48 14.22 11.37
CA LEU A 33 -9.58 15.39 10.50
C LEU A 33 -10.50 16.48 11.09
N LYS A 34 -11.28 16.16 12.13
CA LYS A 34 -12.04 17.14 12.91
C LYS A 34 -11.17 17.97 13.84
N SER A 35 -9.89 17.64 13.99
CA SER A 35 -8.88 18.44 14.70
C SER A 35 -8.23 19.45 13.74
N THR A 36 -7.07 20.01 14.12
CA THR A 36 -6.32 20.82 13.16
C THR A 36 -5.82 19.96 11.98
N PRO A 37 -5.80 20.49 10.74
CA PRO A 37 -5.30 19.72 9.60
C PRO A 37 -3.93 19.09 9.81
N ALA A 38 -3.00 19.82 10.46
CA ALA A 38 -1.66 19.33 10.72
C ALA A 38 -1.61 18.17 11.73
N ASP A 39 -2.42 18.21 12.78
CA ASP A 39 -2.49 17.13 13.76
C ASP A 39 -3.24 15.92 13.19
N GLY A 40 -4.33 16.13 12.45
CA GLY A 40 -5.05 15.08 11.75
C GLY A 40 -4.18 14.27 10.81
N VAL A 41 -3.34 14.95 10.02
CA VAL A 41 -2.38 14.30 9.12
C VAL A 41 -1.39 13.42 9.90
N LYS A 42 -0.81 13.89 11.02
CA LYS A 42 0.11 13.09 11.83
C LYS A 42 -0.54 11.81 12.36
N PHE A 43 -1.81 11.86 12.76
CA PHE A 43 -2.56 10.68 13.17
C PHE A 43 -2.77 9.71 12.02
N ILE A 44 -3.24 10.20 10.86
CA ILE A 44 -3.48 9.34 9.70
C ILE A 44 -2.17 8.68 9.27
N GLU A 45 -1.08 9.43 9.19
CA GLU A 45 0.23 8.86 8.84
C GLU A 45 0.63 7.74 9.80
N ALA A 46 0.55 7.96 11.11
CA ALA A 46 0.91 6.94 12.10
C ALA A 46 0.00 5.71 11.99
N TYR A 47 -1.29 5.93 11.79
CA TYR A 47 -2.28 4.87 11.72
C TYR A 47 -2.12 3.98 10.49
N ILE A 48 -1.94 4.55 9.27
CA ILE A 48 -1.90 3.79 8.01
C ILE A 48 -0.51 3.29 7.63
N THR A 49 0.57 3.88 8.19
CA THR A 49 1.97 3.58 7.82
C THR A 49 2.29 2.08 7.77
N PRO A 50 1.87 1.23 8.73
CA PRO A 50 2.19 -0.20 8.69
C PRO A 50 1.63 -0.92 7.46
N TRP A 51 0.39 -0.60 7.05
CA TRP A 51 -0.17 -1.16 5.83
C TRP A 51 0.50 -0.62 4.57
N ALA A 52 0.76 0.68 4.52
CA ALA A 52 1.47 1.31 3.41
C ALA A 52 2.85 0.65 3.20
N ASN A 53 3.56 0.37 4.30
CA ASN A 53 4.86 -0.31 4.27
C ASN A 53 4.76 -1.77 3.80
N ALA A 54 3.83 -2.55 4.36
CA ALA A 54 3.62 -3.95 3.98
C ALA A 54 3.19 -4.06 2.51
N PHE A 55 2.30 -3.16 2.06
CA PHE A 55 1.85 -3.09 0.68
C PHE A 55 2.99 -2.72 -0.27
N GLY A 56 3.77 -1.68 0.05
CA GLY A 56 4.94 -1.28 -0.72
C GLY A 56 6.01 -2.37 -0.81
N ALA A 57 6.25 -3.11 0.28
CA ALA A 57 7.11 -4.28 0.27
C ALA A 57 6.60 -5.36 -0.69
N GLY A 58 5.29 -5.63 -0.67
CA GLY A 58 4.63 -6.56 -1.59
C GLY A 58 4.75 -6.13 -3.06
N LEU A 59 4.66 -4.83 -3.38
CA LEU A 59 4.88 -4.31 -4.75
C LEU A 59 6.29 -4.61 -5.28
N ASN A 60 7.28 -4.76 -4.39
CA ASN A 60 8.64 -5.14 -4.75
C ASN A 60 8.84 -6.66 -4.90
N GLY A 61 7.84 -7.50 -4.57
CA GLY A 61 7.89 -8.95 -4.70
C GLY A 61 7.71 -9.46 -6.14
N SER A 62 7.99 -10.75 -6.38
CA SER A 62 7.73 -11.49 -7.63
C SER A 62 8.19 -10.86 -8.95
N TRP A 63 9.21 -10.00 -8.93
CA TRP A 63 9.74 -9.44 -10.17
C TRP A 63 10.44 -10.47 -11.05
N TYR A 64 11.01 -11.50 -10.44
CA TYR A 64 11.74 -12.56 -11.09
C TYR A 64 11.50 -13.90 -10.37
N ASN A 65 11.64 -14.98 -11.11
CA ASN A 65 11.55 -16.35 -10.62
C ASN A 65 12.71 -17.23 -11.16
N THR A 66 13.71 -16.60 -11.76
CA THR A 66 14.97 -17.16 -12.24
C THR A 66 15.93 -16.02 -12.53
N ALA A 67 17.24 -16.26 -12.48
CA ALA A 67 18.26 -15.33 -12.93
C ALA A 67 18.59 -15.46 -14.43
N LYS A 68 17.89 -16.35 -15.15
CA LYS A 68 18.09 -16.59 -16.58
C LYS A 68 17.11 -15.80 -17.42
N PRO A 69 17.50 -14.72 -18.11
CA PRO A 69 16.63 -13.97 -19.01
C PRO A 69 16.11 -14.86 -20.15
N HIS A 70 14.97 -14.51 -20.69
CA HIS A 70 14.46 -15.13 -21.92
C HIS A 70 15.41 -14.85 -23.09
N LYS A 71 15.53 -15.80 -24.01
CA LYS A 71 16.21 -15.56 -25.30
C LYS A 71 15.44 -14.47 -26.06
N PHE A 72 16.09 -13.85 -27.03
CA PHE A 72 15.45 -12.85 -27.91
C PHE A 72 14.11 -13.37 -28.45
N SER A 73 13.07 -12.55 -28.37
CA SER A 73 11.65 -12.88 -28.67
C SER A 73 10.98 -13.96 -27.80
N GLY A 74 11.68 -14.57 -26.85
CA GLY A 74 11.02 -15.38 -25.82
C GLY A 74 10.24 -14.49 -24.86
N PHE A 75 9.17 -15.00 -24.28
CA PHE A 75 8.33 -14.23 -23.36
C PHE A 75 7.72 -15.09 -22.25
N ASP A 76 7.30 -14.44 -21.18
CA ASP A 76 6.43 -15.01 -20.17
C ASP A 76 5.27 -14.08 -19.81
N VAL A 77 4.18 -14.69 -19.36
CA VAL A 77 3.08 -14.00 -18.71
C VAL A 77 2.89 -14.65 -17.35
N THR A 78 2.95 -13.84 -16.30
CA THR A 78 2.88 -14.33 -14.93
C THR A 78 1.82 -13.55 -14.14
N LEU A 79 0.96 -14.30 -13.45
CA LEU A 79 0.02 -13.80 -12.46
C LEU A 79 0.49 -14.27 -11.09
N GLY A 80 0.51 -13.38 -10.12
CA GLY A 80 0.98 -13.70 -8.79
C GLY A 80 0.29 -12.90 -7.70
N VAL A 81 0.55 -13.32 -6.48
CA VAL A 81 0.19 -12.58 -5.28
C VAL A 81 1.40 -12.52 -4.36
N ASN A 82 1.67 -11.33 -3.85
CA ASN A 82 2.68 -11.09 -2.83
C ASN A 82 1.96 -10.72 -1.54
N VAL A 83 2.34 -11.31 -0.42
CA VAL A 83 1.75 -11.01 0.88
C VAL A 83 2.81 -10.34 1.73
N GLY A 84 2.66 -9.05 1.98
CA GLY A 84 3.49 -8.28 2.89
C GLY A 84 3.01 -8.45 4.33
N PHE A 85 3.93 -8.70 5.27
CA PHE A 85 3.60 -8.92 6.67
C PHE A 85 3.97 -7.70 7.52
N VAL A 86 3.01 -7.22 8.30
CA VAL A 86 3.23 -6.17 9.30
C VAL A 86 3.90 -6.80 10.52
N PRO A 87 5.06 -6.29 10.96
CA PRO A 87 5.70 -6.77 12.19
C PRO A 87 4.90 -6.33 13.42
N SER A 88 4.96 -7.12 14.50
CA SER A 88 4.22 -6.84 15.74
C SER A 88 4.61 -5.50 16.39
N SER A 89 5.83 -5.04 16.19
CA SER A 89 6.30 -3.72 16.65
C SER A 89 5.62 -2.54 15.96
N ALA A 90 4.87 -2.78 14.88
CA ALA A 90 4.16 -1.75 14.12
C ALA A 90 2.62 -1.85 14.29
N GLU A 91 2.14 -2.64 15.25
CA GLU A 91 0.70 -2.77 15.53
C GLU A 91 0.14 -1.60 16.33
N THR A 92 1.00 -0.86 17.04
CA THR A 92 0.62 0.28 17.88
C THR A 92 1.60 1.41 17.74
N PHE A 93 1.19 2.61 18.14
CA PHE A 93 2.05 3.79 18.25
C PHE A 93 1.74 4.58 19.51
N GLU A 94 2.73 5.33 20.01
CA GLU A 94 2.57 6.22 21.15
C GLU A 94 2.08 7.58 20.69
N ILE A 95 0.96 8.06 21.23
CA ILE A 95 0.37 9.37 20.89
C ILE A 95 1.37 10.49 21.18
N SER A 96 2.10 10.41 22.30
CA SER A 96 3.12 11.41 22.69
C SER A 96 4.26 11.54 21.68
N SER A 97 4.51 10.51 20.85
CA SER A 97 5.55 10.54 19.81
C SER A 97 5.16 11.34 18.56
N LEU A 98 3.89 11.67 18.39
CA LEU A 98 3.38 12.36 17.19
C LEU A 98 3.72 13.85 17.17
N GLY A 99 4.11 14.43 18.29
CA GLY A 99 4.38 15.88 18.39
C GLY A 99 3.15 16.71 18.02
N LEU A 100 1.99 16.37 18.58
CA LEU A 100 0.74 17.11 18.38
C LEU A 100 0.81 18.51 18.98
N SER A 101 -0.06 19.38 18.50
CA SER A 101 -0.23 20.73 19.07
C SER A 101 -0.77 20.66 20.50
N SER A 102 -0.61 21.74 21.25
CA SER A 102 -1.17 21.87 22.60
C SER A 102 -2.71 21.91 22.62
N SER A 103 -3.33 22.05 21.47
CA SER A 103 -4.79 21.99 21.30
C SER A 103 -5.35 20.57 21.43
N ILE A 104 -4.49 19.55 21.33
CA ILE A 104 -4.88 18.15 21.47
C ILE A 104 -4.40 17.64 22.83
N ALA A 105 -5.33 17.24 23.68
CA ALA A 105 -5.06 16.63 24.98
C ALA A 105 -5.38 15.13 24.92
N GLY A 106 -4.48 14.32 25.46
CA GLY A 106 -4.58 12.86 25.57
C GLY A 106 -3.23 12.18 25.38
N THR A 107 -3.07 11.02 25.97
CA THR A 107 -1.83 10.23 25.95
C THR A 107 -2.17 8.74 25.93
N GLY A 108 -1.17 7.93 25.62
CA GLY A 108 -1.28 6.46 25.64
C GLY A 108 -0.87 5.86 24.33
N THR A 109 -1.00 4.54 24.28
CA THR A 109 -0.69 3.70 23.13
C THR A 109 -1.96 3.50 22.30
N ALA A 110 -1.93 3.91 21.05
CA ALA A 110 -3.04 3.76 20.11
C ALA A 110 -2.77 2.62 19.11
N PRO A 111 -3.78 1.88 18.66
CA PRO A 111 -3.62 0.90 17.62
C PRO A 111 -3.34 1.57 16.27
N THR A 112 -2.54 0.90 15.43
CA THR A 112 -2.48 1.20 14.00
C THR A 112 -3.58 0.44 13.26
N ILE A 113 -3.77 0.68 11.98
CA ILE A 113 -4.73 -0.06 11.15
C ILE A 113 -4.49 -1.58 11.17
N ALA A 114 -3.25 -2.05 11.41
CA ALA A 114 -2.92 -3.47 11.58
C ALA A 114 -3.01 -3.96 13.04
N GLY A 115 -3.32 -3.06 13.95
CA GLY A 115 -3.35 -3.30 15.39
C GLY A 115 -4.61 -4.02 15.89
N PRO A 116 -4.79 -4.09 17.22
CA PRO A 116 -5.95 -4.68 17.87
C PRO A 116 -7.27 -4.02 17.43
N GLN A 117 -8.35 -4.81 17.44
CA GLN A 117 -9.73 -4.34 17.13
C GLN A 117 -10.41 -3.72 18.36
N GLU A 118 -9.69 -2.89 19.07
CA GLU A 118 -10.15 -2.19 20.26
C GLU A 118 -9.88 -0.71 20.06
N ASP A 119 -10.79 0.14 20.49
CA ASP A 119 -10.60 1.58 20.46
C ASP A 119 -9.39 1.96 21.29
N GLY A 120 -8.59 2.87 20.77
CA GLY A 120 -7.50 3.40 21.55
C GLY A 120 -7.93 4.57 22.45
N PRO A 121 -6.97 5.30 23.03
CA PRO A 121 -7.24 6.39 23.97
C PRO A 121 -8.13 7.49 23.39
N ALA A 122 -8.95 8.10 24.24
CA ALA A 122 -9.72 9.29 23.92
C ALA A 122 -8.81 10.50 23.83
N LEU A 123 -9.03 11.36 22.84
CA LEU A 123 -8.36 12.61 22.60
C LEU A 123 -9.36 13.74 22.57
N THR A 124 -8.97 14.89 23.10
CA THR A 124 -9.81 16.08 23.13
C THR A 124 -9.13 17.22 22.39
N TYR A 125 -9.79 17.72 21.37
CA TYR A 125 -9.40 18.96 20.69
C TYR A 125 -10.06 20.15 21.38
N SER A 126 -9.27 21.13 21.77
CA SER A 126 -9.74 22.32 22.50
C SER A 126 -9.16 23.60 21.89
N GLU A 127 -9.96 24.66 21.89
CA GLU A 127 -9.56 26.00 21.49
C GLU A 127 -10.08 27.03 22.52
N GLY A 128 -9.25 27.98 22.90
CA GLY A 128 -9.61 28.99 23.90
C GLY A 128 -10.05 28.41 25.25
N GLY A 129 -9.62 27.20 25.60
CA GLY A 129 -10.03 26.50 26.82
C GLY A 129 -11.40 25.81 26.74
N VAL A 130 -12.03 25.80 25.57
CA VAL A 130 -13.31 25.11 25.31
C VAL A 130 -13.01 23.84 24.52
N ALA A 131 -13.55 22.70 24.97
CA ALA A 131 -13.47 21.45 24.23
C ALA A 131 -14.39 21.53 23.00
N LEU A 132 -13.81 21.43 21.80
CA LEU A 132 -14.54 21.48 20.53
C LEU A 132 -14.93 20.09 20.03
N ALA A 133 -14.06 19.09 20.22
CA ALA A 133 -14.32 17.73 19.85
C ALA A 133 -13.60 16.76 20.80
N THR A 134 -14.23 15.63 21.09
CA THR A 134 -13.61 14.47 21.75
C THR A 134 -13.86 13.25 20.89
N PHE A 135 -12.81 12.50 20.61
CA PHE A 135 -12.89 11.28 19.77
C PHE A 135 -11.91 10.23 20.29
N ASN A 136 -12.25 8.98 20.12
CA ASN A 136 -11.34 7.88 20.39
C ASN A 136 -10.41 7.68 19.19
N THR A 137 -9.17 7.24 19.44
CA THR A 137 -8.33 6.74 18.35
C THR A 137 -8.94 5.44 17.82
N PRO A 138 -9.05 5.27 16.49
CA PRO A 138 -9.80 4.16 15.90
C PRO A 138 -9.17 2.82 16.23
N PRO A 139 -9.98 1.75 16.28
CA PRO A 139 -9.47 0.40 16.41
C PRO A 139 -8.68 -0.03 15.18
N GLY A 140 -7.78 -0.99 15.35
CA GLY A 140 -7.14 -1.67 14.23
C GLY A 140 -8.09 -2.71 13.61
N THR A 141 -7.63 -3.27 12.49
CA THR A 141 -8.35 -4.34 11.79
C THR A 141 -7.86 -5.73 12.17
N ALA A 142 -6.76 -5.84 12.92
CA ALA A 142 -5.97 -7.05 13.17
C ALA A 142 -5.42 -7.72 11.90
N TRP A 143 -5.48 -7.06 10.74
CA TRP A 143 -4.96 -7.57 9.48
C TRP A 143 -3.48 -7.25 9.34
N LYS A 144 -2.65 -8.28 9.48
CA LYS A 144 -1.19 -8.19 9.45
C LYS A 144 -0.59 -8.71 8.15
N ALA A 145 -1.38 -9.35 7.30
CA ALA A 145 -0.96 -9.95 6.03
C ALA A 145 -1.66 -9.23 4.88
N ILE A 146 -0.91 -8.40 4.15
CA ILE A 146 -1.45 -7.52 3.10
C ILE A 146 -1.17 -8.14 1.73
N PRO A 147 -2.19 -8.68 1.05
CA PRO A 147 -2.03 -9.27 -0.28
C PRO A 147 -1.90 -8.18 -1.34
N VAL A 148 -0.95 -8.37 -2.25
CA VAL A 148 -0.65 -7.50 -3.39
C VAL A 148 -0.67 -8.34 -4.66
N PRO A 149 -1.77 -8.35 -5.41
CA PRO A 149 -1.84 -9.06 -6.68
C PRO A 149 -0.95 -8.39 -7.73
N THR A 150 -0.37 -9.19 -8.61
CA THR A 150 0.49 -8.73 -9.70
C THR A 150 0.18 -9.45 -10.99
N ALA A 151 0.20 -8.73 -12.10
CA ALA A 151 0.17 -9.25 -13.45
C ALA A 151 1.38 -8.70 -14.20
N GLN A 152 2.16 -9.57 -14.82
CA GLN A 152 3.45 -9.21 -15.40
C GLN A 152 3.66 -9.94 -16.72
N VAL A 153 4.28 -9.26 -17.67
CA VAL A 153 4.79 -9.83 -18.92
C VAL A 153 6.30 -9.58 -18.96
N GLY A 154 7.07 -10.63 -19.25
CA GLY A 154 8.50 -10.57 -19.52
C GLY A 154 8.79 -10.79 -21.00
N ILE A 155 9.71 -10.07 -21.61
CA ILE A 155 10.09 -10.19 -23.01
C ILE A 155 11.61 -10.18 -23.12
N GLY A 156 12.16 -11.24 -23.70
CA GLY A 156 13.59 -11.37 -23.97
C GLY A 156 14.06 -10.37 -25.03
N LEU A 157 15.11 -9.64 -24.69
CA LEU A 157 15.80 -8.67 -25.54
C LEU A 157 17.15 -9.23 -26.01
N PRO A 158 17.79 -8.60 -27.00
CA PRO A 158 19.18 -8.90 -27.35
C PRO A 158 20.13 -8.74 -26.15
N LEU A 159 21.33 -9.29 -26.28
CA LEU A 159 22.42 -9.16 -25.31
C LEU A 159 22.07 -9.68 -23.91
N GLY A 160 21.32 -10.80 -23.81
CA GLY A 160 21.01 -11.43 -22.54
C GLY A 160 20.21 -10.54 -21.58
N SER A 161 19.35 -9.69 -22.12
CA SER A 161 18.50 -8.78 -21.35
C SER A 161 17.04 -9.25 -21.41
N GLU A 162 16.22 -8.81 -20.44
CA GLU A 162 14.79 -9.04 -20.41
C GLU A 162 14.07 -7.81 -19.85
N LEU A 163 13.09 -7.32 -20.61
CA LEU A 163 12.17 -6.29 -20.16
C LEU A 163 10.97 -6.94 -19.48
N LYS A 164 10.59 -6.44 -18.34
CA LYS A 164 9.37 -6.85 -17.62
C LYS A 164 8.42 -5.66 -17.49
N VAL A 165 7.15 -5.91 -17.76
CA VAL A 165 6.09 -4.89 -17.64
C VAL A 165 5.01 -5.43 -16.72
N ARG A 166 4.63 -4.63 -15.75
CA ARG A 166 3.47 -4.86 -14.87
C ARG A 166 2.37 -3.90 -15.28
N PHE A 167 1.14 -4.41 -15.36
CA PHE A 167 0.01 -3.57 -15.67
C PHE A 167 -1.29 -4.17 -15.11
N ILE A 168 -1.99 -3.37 -14.33
CA ILE A 168 -3.38 -3.59 -13.95
C ILE A 168 -4.12 -2.32 -14.37
N PRO A 169 -5.07 -2.42 -15.32
CA PRO A 169 -5.84 -1.26 -15.76
C PRO A 169 -6.65 -0.70 -14.57
N ARG A 170 -7.18 0.51 -14.76
CA ARG A 170 -8.05 1.10 -13.74
C ARG A 170 -9.27 0.20 -13.53
N ILE A 171 -9.38 -0.35 -12.34
CA ILE A 171 -10.48 -1.22 -11.92
C ILE A 171 -11.20 -0.60 -10.74
N PRO A 172 -12.54 -0.70 -10.70
CA PRO A 172 -13.31 -0.28 -9.53
C PRO A 172 -13.03 -1.23 -8.36
N VAL A 173 -12.86 -0.65 -7.17
CA VAL A 173 -12.67 -1.35 -5.90
C VAL A 173 -13.54 -0.66 -4.87
N SER A 174 -14.63 -1.34 -4.44
CA SER A 174 -15.70 -0.69 -3.66
C SER A 174 -16.19 0.58 -4.35
N GLU A 175 -16.23 1.71 -3.67
CA GLU A 175 -16.61 3.01 -4.23
C GLU A 175 -15.44 3.73 -4.92
N GLY A 176 -14.21 3.26 -4.73
CA GLY A 176 -13.00 3.83 -5.30
C GLY A 176 -12.53 3.11 -6.56
N ASN A 177 -11.29 3.37 -6.93
CA ASN A 177 -10.62 2.69 -8.05
C ASN A 177 -9.11 2.57 -7.81
N VAL A 178 -8.49 1.63 -8.50
CA VAL A 178 -7.05 1.40 -8.43
C VAL A 178 -6.48 1.09 -9.80
N MET A 179 -5.27 1.56 -10.08
CA MET A 179 -4.47 1.29 -11.27
C MET A 179 -3.02 1.03 -10.88
N LEU A 180 -2.38 0.07 -11.53
CA LEU A 180 -0.97 -0.24 -11.32
C LEU A 180 -0.24 -0.36 -12.65
N TRP A 181 0.97 0.20 -12.71
CA TRP A 181 1.92 -0.02 -13.79
C TRP A 181 3.35 -0.10 -13.25
N GLY A 182 4.22 -0.75 -13.99
CA GLY A 182 5.62 -0.87 -13.62
C GLY A 182 6.46 -1.42 -14.74
N PHE A 183 7.77 -1.15 -14.64
CA PHE A 183 8.78 -1.63 -15.57
C PHE A 183 9.96 -2.23 -14.81
N GLY A 184 10.54 -3.27 -15.37
CA GLY A 184 11.73 -3.90 -14.84
C GLY A 184 12.68 -4.31 -15.95
N LEU A 185 13.97 -4.25 -15.68
CA LEU A 185 15.02 -4.70 -16.58
C LEU A 185 15.91 -5.70 -15.86
N MET A 186 16.07 -6.87 -16.46
CA MET A 186 17.03 -7.90 -16.04
C MET A 186 18.13 -8.00 -17.08
N HIS A 187 19.38 -8.16 -16.64
CA HIS A 187 20.52 -8.33 -17.51
C HIS A 187 21.44 -9.43 -16.99
N SER A 188 21.73 -10.41 -17.85
CA SER A 188 22.60 -11.55 -17.49
C SER A 188 24.05 -11.12 -17.40
N ILE A 189 24.70 -11.43 -16.26
CA ILE A 189 26.14 -11.27 -16.12
C ILE A 189 26.88 -12.50 -16.65
N MET A 190 26.23 -13.66 -16.69
CA MET A 190 26.86 -14.90 -17.12
C MET A 190 27.34 -14.85 -18.56
N GLN A 191 26.71 -14.09 -19.43
CA GLN A 191 27.13 -13.96 -20.82
C GLN A 191 28.57 -13.44 -21.01
N TYR A 192 29.15 -12.80 -19.98
CA TYR A 192 30.52 -12.28 -20.00
C TYR A 192 31.54 -13.27 -19.42
N ILE A 193 31.09 -14.44 -18.94
CA ILE A 193 31.93 -15.47 -18.33
C ILE A 193 32.15 -16.60 -19.34
N PRO A 194 33.37 -16.84 -19.83
CA PRO A 194 33.68 -17.94 -20.73
C PRO A 194 33.32 -19.30 -20.08
N GLY A 195 32.70 -20.21 -20.85
CA GLY A 195 32.35 -21.55 -20.38
C GLY A 195 31.10 -21.61 -19.48
N ASN A 196 30.33 -20.55 -19.36
CA ASN A 196 29.11 -20.46 -18.58
C ASN A 196 28.04 -21.48 -18.99
N GLU A 197 28.04 -21.93 -20.25
CA GLU A 197 27.07 -22.87 -20.81
C GLU A 197 27.19 -24.29 -20.17
N LEU A 198 28.33 -24.60 -19.53
CA LEU A 198 28.61 -25.89 -18.91
C LEU A 198 28.10 -26.02 -17.48
N ILE A 199 27.65 -24.92 -16.88
CA ILE A 199 27.21 -24.90 -15.47
C ILE A 199 25.72 -24.55 -15.40
N PRO A 200 24.95 -25.23 -14.52
CA PRO A 200 23.51 -24.98 -14.37
C PRO A 200 23.21 -23.75 -13.50
N VAL A 201 24.09 -22.77 -13.50
CA VAL A 201 23.98 -21.54 -12.68
C VAL A 201 23.83 -20.34 -13.60
N ASP A 202 22.88 -19.50 -13.31
CA ASP A 202 22.72 -18.19 -13.96
C ASP A 202 22.83 -17.08 -12.90
N ALA A 203 23.35 -15.94 -13.30
CA ALA A 203 23.46 -14.73 -12.48
C ALA A 203 23.09 -13.51 -13.32
N SER A 204 22.35 -12.58 -12.74
CA SER A 204 21.86 -11.37 -13.39
C SER A 204 21.79 -10.21 -12.40
N VAL A 205 21.77 -9.00 -12.94
CA VAL A 205 21.34 -7.81 -12.22
C VAL A 205 19.93 -7.45 -12.64
N PHE A 206 19.16 -6.90 -11.72
CA PHE A 206 17.76 -6.51 -11.92
C PHE A 206 17.49 -5.14 -11.33
N ALA A 207 16.72 -4.32 -12.04
CA ALA A 207 16.13 -3.10 -11.54
C ALA A 207 14.65 -3.04 -11.95
N GLY A 208 13.76 -2.71 -11.03
CA GLY A 208 12.33 -2.61 -11.29
C GLY A 208 11.67 -1.49 -10.51
N TYR A 209 10.70 -0.83 -11.15
CA TYR A 209 9.88 0.22 -10.57
C TYR A 209 8.41 -0.09 -10.78
N THR A 210 7.61 0.09 -9.73
CA THR A 210 6.15 -0.04 -9.78
C THR A 210 5.51 1.20 -9.19
N ARG A 211 4.45 1.70 -9.82
CA ARG A 211 3.58 2.74 -9.29
C ARG A 211 2.14 2.26 -9.26
N LEU A 212 1.51 2.41 -8.11
CA LEU A 212 0.07 2.20 -7.92
C LEU A 212 -0.56 3.55 -7.62
N ASN A 213 -1.70 3.82 -8.24
CA ASN A 213 -2.57 4.94 -7.93
C ASN A 213 -3.93 4.40 -7.49
N GLY A 214 -4.40 4.84 -6.34
CA GLY A 214 -5.70 4.54 -5.80
C GLY A 214 -6.48 5.81 -5.49
N ASN A 215 -7.81 5.71 -5.55
CA ASN A 215 -8.72 6.79 -5.22
C ASN A 215 -9.85 6.24 -4.38
N VAL A 216 -10.11 6.84 -3.22
CA VAL A 216 -11.11 6.37 -2.25
C VAL A 216 -11.98 7.57 -1.85
N PRO A 217 -13.28 7.58 -2.22
CA PRO A 217 -14.19 8.58 -1.70
C PRO A 217 -14.34 8.42 -0.19
N LEU A 218 -14.41 9.53 0.51
CA LEU A 218 -14.63 9.60 1.95
C LEU A 218 -16.01 10.20 2.22
N SER A 219 -16.59 9.86 3.35
CA SER A 219 -17.85 10.43 3.85
C SER A 219 -17.67 10.72 5.33
N LEU A 220 -17.03 11.86 5.64
CA LEU A 220 -16.99 12.38 6.99
C LEU A 220 -18.29 13.09 7.30
N GLU A 221 -19.01 12.55 8.27
CA GLU A 221 -20.18 13.21 8.83
C GLU A 221 -19.77 13.94 10.12
N TYR A 222 -20.38 15.10 10.34
CA TYR A 222 -20.30 15.73 11.65
C TYR A 222 -21.15 14.94 12.65
N GLY A 223 -20.71 14.89 13.91
CA GLY A 223 -21.45 14.18 14.97
C GLY A 223 -22.86 14.75 15.20
N ALA A 224 -23.74 13.95 15.79
CA ALA A 224 -25.08 14.40 16.12
C ALA A 224 -25.05 15.69 16.95
N PRO A 225 -25.97 16.65 16.71
CA PRO A 225 -26.06 17.86 17.52
C PRO A 225 -26.21 17.53 19.00
N SER A 226 -25.46 18.20 19.82
CA SER A 226 -25.58 18.14 21.28
C SER A 226 -25.81 19.53 21.84
N ASN A 227 -26.09 19.65 23.13
CA ASN A 227 -26.27 20.95 23.79
C ASN A 227 -25.05 21.89 23.69
N TYR A 228 -23.89 21.36 23.26
CA TYR A 228 -22.64 22.09 23.14
C TYR A 228 -22.06 22.11 21.71
N VAL A 229 -22.70 21.39 20.77
CA VAL A 229 -22.28 21.32 19.37
C VAL A 229 -23.48 21.56 18.50
N THR A 230 -23.44 22.64 17.71
CA THR A 230 -24.44 22.97 16.71
C THR A 230 -23.85 22.78 15.30
N TYR A 231 -24.70 22.76 14.29
CA TYR A 231 -24.25 22.72 12.89
C TYR A 231 -25.13 23.63 12.01
N ASP A 232 -24.51 24.19 11.00
CA ASP A 232 -25.21 24.92 9.95
C ASP A 232 -25.59 23.92 8.83
N PRO A 233 -26.90 23.68 8.58
CA PRO A 233 -27.32 22.78 7.52
C PRO A 233 -26.99 23.29 6.11
N ALA A 234 -26.58 24.55 5.95
CA ALA A 234 -26.15 25.11 4.68
C ALA A 234 -24.65 24.88 4.38
N ALA A 235 -23.87 24.43 5.37
CA ALA A 235 -22.46 24.16 5.18
C ALA A 235 -22.24 22.96 4.24
N ASP A 236 -21.34 23.14 3.28
CA ASP A 236 -21.04 22.12 2.27
C ASP A 236 -19.79 21.33 2.66
N PHE A 237 -19.97 20.07 3.04
CA PHE A 237 -18.90 19.11 3.38
C PHE A 237 -18.83 17.96 2.37
N ASN A 238 -19.02 18.25 1.09
CA ASN A 238 -19.11 17.25 0.03
C ASN A 238 -17.75 17.00 -0.68
N ASP A 239 -17.78 16.07 -1.63
CA ASP A 239 -16.69 15.73 -2.56
C ASP A 239 -15.39 15.30 -1.87
N GLN A 240 -15.48 14.79 -0.64
CA GLN A 240 -14.33 14.30 0.11
C GLN A 240 -13.73 13.08 -0.56
N ASN A 241 -12.43 13.12 -0.79
CA ASN A 241 -11.74 12.04 -1.45
C ASN A 241 -10.28 11.94 -1.00
N MET A 242 -9.79 10.71 -0.91
CA MET A 242 -8.41 10.40 -0.58
C MET A 242 -7.75 9.73 -1.79
N SER A 243 -6.70 10.34 -2.32
CA SER A 243 -5.85 9.78 -3.36
C SER A 243 -4.61 9.20 -2.73
N VAL A 244 -4.27 7.96 -3.10
CA VAL A 244 -3.10 7.25 -2.61
C VAL A 244 -2.22 6.87 -3.78
N THR A 245 -0.96 7.29 -3.76
CA THR A 245 0.08 6.89 -4.72
C THR A 245 1.15 6.11 -3.98
N VAL A 246 1.41 4.86 -4.41
CA VAL A 246 2.51 4.05 -3.87
C VAL A 246 3.54 3.81 -4.95
N GLU A 247 4.78 4.19 -4.66
CA GLU A 247 5.94 3.97 -5.52
C GLU A 247 6.87 2.95 -4.88
N ALA A 248 7.35 1.99 -5.67
CA ALA A 248 8.22 0.93 -5.19
C ALA A 248 9.37 0.70 -6.18
N LEU A 249 10.60 0.82 -5.70
CA LEU A 249 11.85 0.57 -6.43
C LEU A 249 12.57 -0.65 -5.86
N ASN A 250 13.06 -1.52 -6.72
CA ASN A 250 13.81 -2.71 -6.38
C ASN A 250 15.06 -2.83 -7.26
N ILE A 251 16.23 -2.97 -6.66
CA ILE A 251 17.50 -3.21 -7.37
C ILE A 251 18.19 -4.40 -6.70
N CYS A 252 18.48 -5.47 -7.46
CA CYS A 252 19.02 -6.73 -6.94
C CYS A 252 20.10 -7.33 -7.84
N ALA A 253 21.06 -8.00 -7.21
CA ALA A 253 21.82 -9.07 -7.84
C ALA A 253 21.06 -10.38 -7.56
N ILE A 254 20.82 -11.17 -8.59
CA ILE A 254 20.06 -12.42 -8.51
C ILE A 254 20.87 -13.59 -9.06
N GLY A 255 20.73 -14.74 -8.43
CA GLY A 255 21.31 -16.01 -8.85
C GLY A 255 20.26 -17.07 -8.98
N SER A 256 20.45 -18.03 -9.87
CA SER A 256 19.63 -19.23 -9.92
C SER A 256 20.44 -20.48 -10.27
N PHE A 257 20.04 -21.60 -9.68
CA PHE A 257 20.50 -22.94 -10.03
C PHE A 257 19.36 -23.67 -10.74
N ASN A 258 19.59 -24.03 -12.00
CA ASN A 258 18.55 -24.50 -12.89
C ASN A 258 18.70 -25.98 -13.22
N LEU A 259 17.74 -26.78 -12.79
CA LEU A 259 17.54 -28.17 -13.19
C LEU A 259 16.43 -28.24 -14.28
N PRO A 260 16.26 -29.35 -14.97
CA PRO A 260 15.30 -29.43 -16.09
C PRO A 260 13.86 -29.06 -15.77
N VAL A 261 13.39 -29.34 -14.54
CA VAL A 261 12.01 -29.10 -14.10
C VAL A 261 11.94 -28.06 -12.99
N ILE A 262 12.93 -28.03 -12.09
CA ILE A 262 12.94 -27.14 -10.94
C ILE A 262 14.16 -26.22 -10.99
N SER A 263 13.96 -24.97 -10.63
CA SER A 263 15.04 -24.01 -10.41
C SER A 263 14.92 -23.42 -9.01
N PHE A 264 16.06 -23.26 -8.34
CA PHE A 264 16.15 -22.50 -7.11
C PHE A 264 16.75 -21.14 -7.45
N TYR A 265 16.22 -20.09 -6.86
CA TYR A 265 16.72 -18.75 -7.10
C TYR A 265 16.77 -17.95 -5.80
N GLY A 266 17.57 -16.91 -5.82
CA GLY A 266 17.66 -15.97 -4.73
C GLY A 266 18.25 -14.65 -5.20
N GLY A 267 18.10 -13.63 -4.38
CA GLY A 267 18.61 -12.31 -4.69
C GLY A 267 18.97 -11.54 -3.43
N LEU A 268 19.95 -10.67 -3.58
CA LEU A 268 20.36 -9.68 -2.60
C LEU A 268 20.28 -8.31 -3.24
N GLY A 269 19.70 -7.35 -2.53
CA GLY A 269 19.53 -6.03 -3.12
C GLY A 269 19.00 -5.01 -2.14
N TYR A 270 18.50 -3.95 -2.74
CA TYR A 270 17.95 -2.78 -2.05
C TYR A 270 16.55 -2.50 -2.58
N SER A 271 15.64 -2.20 -1.67
CA SER A 271 14.30 -1.75 -2.03
C SER A 271 13.96 -0.44 -1.33
N LYS A 272 13.18 0.39 -2.02
CA LYS A 272 12.67 1.65 -1.51
C LYS A 272 11.19 1.75 -1.86
N THR A 273 10.39 2.25 -0.93
CA THR A 273 8.97 2.56 -1.17
C THR A 273 8.65 3.96 -0.66
N ARG A 274 7.66 4.58 -1.27
CA ARG A 274 7.11 5.88 -0.90
C ARG A 274 5.61 5.83 -1.10
N THR A 275 4.85 6.27 -0.12
CA THR A 275 3.40 6.43 -0.23
C THR A 275 3.06 7.89 -0.05
N LEU A 276 2.38 8.46 -1.03
CA LEU A 276 1.81 9.80 -1.00
C LEU A 276 0.31 9.67 -0.80
N VAL A 277 -0.23 10.43 0.13
CA VAL A 277 -1.68 10.53 0.36
C VAL A 277 -2.09 11.98 0.26
N GLU A 278 -3.05 12.26 -0.59
CA GLU A 278 -3.61 13.59 -0.81
C GLU A 278 -5.11 13.57 -0.50
N LEU A 279 -5.58 14.59 0.17
CA LEU A 279 -6.99 14.81 0.46
C LEU A 279 -7.55 15.90 -0.47
N THR A 280 -8.77 15.70 -0.96
CA THR A 280 -9.51 16.68 -1.76
C THR A 280 -10.96 16.74 -1.30
N GLY A 281 -11.65 17.85 -1.60
CA GLY A 281 -13.03 18.10 -1.15
C GLY A 281 -13.07 18.90 0.15
N ASN A 282 -14.25 18.97 0.75
CA ASN A 282 -14.58 19.82 1.90
C ASN A 282 -14.73 18.96 3.16
N PHE A 283 -13.93 19.26 4.17
CA PHE A 283 -13.89 18.51 5.43
C PHE A 283 -14.46 19.32 6.59
N PRO A 284 -15.32 18.72 7.45
CA PRO A 284 -15.86 19.41 8.62
C PRO A 284 -14.83 19.54 9.73
N THR A 285 -14.61 20.79 10.20
CA THR A 285 -13.83 21.08 11.41
C THR A 285 -14.68 21.95 12.32
N PRO A 286 -14.83 21.62 13.61
CA PRO A 286 -15.57 22.47 14.54
C PRO A 286 -14.83 23.78 14.78
N VAL A 287 -15.58 24.87 14.85
CA VAL A 287 -15.07 26.21 15.20
C VAL A 287 -15.61 26.65 16.55
N LEU A 288 -14.82 27.44 17.28
CA LEU A 288 -15.24 28.04 18.53
C LEU A 288 -16.14 29.25 18.24
N VAL A 289 -17.39 29.21 18.68
CA VAL A 289 -18.30 30.34 18.70
C VAL A 289 -18.31 30.93 20.09
N THR A 290 -17.98 32.24 20.19
CA THR A 290 -17.86 32.98 21.47
C THR A 290 -19.04 33.92 21.72
N THR A 291 -19.97 34.02 20.76
CA THR A 291 -21.19 34.83 20.94
C THR A 291 -22.15 34.09 21.85
N GLY A 292 -22.44 34.62 23.02
CA GLY A 292 -23.22 33.94 24.04
C GLY A 292 -22.37 33.02 24.91
N THR A 293 -22.91 31.81 25.24
CA THR A 293 -22.11 30.79 25.93
C THR A 293 -21.15 30.18 24.92
N PRO A 294 -19.83 30.13 25.16
CA PRO A 294 -18.88 29.54 24.22
C PRO A 294 -19.22 28.06 23.94
N HIS A 295 -19.27 27.70 22.66
CA HIS A 295 -19.60 26.35 22.21
C HIS A 295 -18.92 26.02 20.87
N ALA A 296 -18.89 24.74 20.52
CA ALA A 296 -18.42 24.28 19.23
C ALA A 296 -19.54 24.31 18.17
N GLU A 297 -19.23 24.70 16.95
CA GLU A 297 -20.17 24.73 15.83
C GLU A 297 -19.49 24.21 14.57
N TYR A 298 -20.21 23.39 13.80
CA TYR A 298 -19.84 23.00 12.43
C TYR A 298 -20.55 23.94 11.46
N ASN A 299 -19.83 24.83 10.84
CA ASN A 299 -20.35 25.83 9.91
C ASN A 299 -19.36 26.08 8.75
N ASP A 300 -19.71 26.96 7.82
CA ASP A 300 -18.86 27.28 6.66
C ASP A 300 -17.46 27.77 7.05
N SER A 301 -17.29 28.42 8.20
CA SER A 301 -15.98 28.86 8.69
C SER A 301 -15.08 27.69 9.09
N GLY A 302 -15.68 26.53 9.42
CA GLY A 302 -14.99 25.29 9.77
C GLY A 302 -14.75 24.37 8.58
N VAL A 303 -15.17 24.76 7.36
CA VAL A 303 -14.86 23.99 6.16
C VAL A 303 -13.36 24.08 5.86
N LYS A 304 -12.72 22.94 5.80
CA LYS A 304 -11.31 22.82 5.39
C LYS A 304 -11.25 22.18 4.00
N GLN A 305 -10.59 22.86 3.08
CA GLN A 305 -10.30 22.29 1.76
C GLN A 305 -9.26 21.18 1.88
N GLY A 306 -9.30 20.20 1.01
CA GLY A 306 -8.24 19.18 0.96
C GLY A 306 -6.83 19.77 0.88
N SER A 307 -6.67 20.93 0.22
CA SER A 307 -5.41 21.67 0.12
C SER A 307 -4.93 22.30 1.45
N ASP A 308 -5.79 22.42 2.46
CA ASP A 308 -5.42 22.93 3.79
C ASP A 308 -4.68 21.86 4.62
N PHE A 309 -4.77 20.59 4.18
CA PHE A 309 -4.06 19.50 4.83
C PHE A 309 -2.65 19.39 4.25
N PRO A 310 -1.61 19.25 5.10
CA PRO A 310 -0.27 18.96 4.62
C PRO A 310 -0.24 17.69 3.78
N GLU A 311 0.61 17.66 2.75
CA GLU A 311 0.86 16.45 1.97
C GLU A 311 1.41 15.34 2.90
N MET A 312 0.75 14.18 2.90
CA MET A 312 1.22 13.01 3.66
C MET A 312 2.23 12.25 2.80
N ASP A 313 3.52 12.51 3.01
CA ASP A 313 4.62 11.82 2.36
C ASP A 313 5.19 10.74 3.30
N ILE A 314 4.51 9.60 3.34
CA ILE A 314 4.99 8.44 4.08
C ILE A 314 6.19 7.87 3.32
N ARG A 315 7.38 8.32 3.70
CA ARG A 315 8.64 7.75 3.22
C ARG A 315 8.84 6.42 3.89
N ASN A 316 8.21 5.43 3.33
CA ASN A 316 8.21 4.06 3.76
C ASN A 316 9.65 3.57 3.86
N PHE A 317 9.89 2.35 4.14
CA PHE A 317 11.25 1.90 4.35
C PHE A 317 12.10 1.95 3.06
N SER A 318 13.37 2.19 3.27
CA SER A 318 14.42 1.93 2.29
C SER A 318 15.49 1.07 2.95
N GLY A 319 15.84 -0.06 2.35
CA GLY A 319 16.78 -0.95 2.99
C GLY A 319 17.14 -2.20 2.19
N LEU A 320 18.03 -2.97 2.79
CA LEU A 320 18.47 -4.25 2.24
C LEU A 320 17.32 -5.25 2.21
N ARG A 321 17.30 -6.04 1.16
CA ARG A 321 16.42 -7.20 1.00
C ARG A 321 17.21 -8.41 0.57
N ALA A 322 16.78 -9.57 1.03
CA ALA A 322 17.25 -10.87 0.56
C ALA A 322 16.05 -11.76 0.29
N ASN A 323 16.03 -12.47 -0.82
CA ASN A 323 14.99 -13.44 -1.09
C ASN A 323 15.56 -14.79 -1.53
N ILE A 324 14.79 -15.83 -1.27
CA ILE A 324 15.03 -17.19 -1.73
C ILE A 324 13.72 -17.81 -2.18
N GLY A 325 13.77 -18.57 -3.25
CA GLY A 325 12.58 -19.19 -3.80
C GLY A 325 12.89 -20.35 -4.74
N PHE A 326 11.82 -20.94 -5.25
CA PHE A 326 11.91 -21.99 -6.24
C PHE A 326 10.89 -21.74 -7.37
N ARG A 327 11.20 -22.28 -8.53
CA ARG A 327 10.33 -22.28 -9.70
C ARG A 327 10.25 -23.71 -10.24
N ILE A 328 9.04 -24.16 -10.52
CA ILE A 328 8.77 -25.41 -11.24
C ILE A 328 8.30 -25.04 -12.66
N LYS A 329 8.90 -25.63 -13.67
CA LYS A 329 8.50 -25.46 -15.07
C LYS A 329 8.11 -26.79 -15.68
N LEU A 330 6.83 -26.95 -16.04
CA LEU A 330 6.27 -28.11 -16.73
C LEU A 330 5.88 -27.69 -18.16
N ALA A 331 6.71 -28.05 -19.12
CA ALA A 331 6.63 -27.57 -20.50
C ALA A 331 6.63 -26.02 -20.55
N VAL A 332 5.47 -25.41 -20.74
CA VAL A 332 5.32 -23.94 -20.80
C VAL A 332 4.74 -23.35 -19.53
N VAL A 333 4.12 -24.17 -18.67
CA VAL A 333 3.52 -23.70 -17.42
C VAL A 333 4.58 -23.57 -16.34
N THR A 334 4.56 -22.49 -15.62
CA THR A 334 5.48 -22.22 -14.50
C THR A 334 4.70 -21.93 -13.23
N PHE A 335 5.20 -22.48 -12.13
CA PHE A 335 4.80 -22.11 -10.77
C PHE A 335 6.03 -21.65 -10.02
N HIS A 336 5.92 -20.62 -9.21
CA HIS A 336 7.00 -20.20 -8.34
C HIS A 336 6.47 -19.73 -6.98
N ALA A 337 7.33 -19.84 -5.99
CA ALA A 337 7.13 -19.24 -4.69
C ALA A 337 8.46 -18.78 -4.12
N ASP A 338 8.46 -17.66 -3.41
CA ASP A 338 9.63 -17.14 -2.71
C ASP A 338 9.27 -16.44 -1.42
N TYR A 339 10.26 -16.35 -0.55
CA TYR A 339 10.22 -15.57 0.67
C TYR A 339 11.28 -14.48 0.61
N THR A 340 10.86 -13.25 0.85
CA THR A 340 11.74 -12.09 0.95
C THR A 340 11.85 -11.65 2.41
N ARG A 341 13.07 -11.57 2.92
CA ARG A 341 13.42 -10.96 4.18
C ARG A 341 13.78 -9.50 3.96
N SER A 342 13.07 -8.62 4.64
CA SER A 342 13.31 -7.17 4.68
C SER A 342 12.70 -6.61 5.96
N GLN A 343 12.61 -5.30 6.12
CA GLN A 343 11.91 -4.69 7.26
C GLN A 343 10.45 -5.18 7.36
N TYR A 344 9.78 -5.32 6.21
CA TYR A 344 8.48 -5.96 6.06
C TYR A 344 8.68 -7.21 5.20
N ASN A 345 8.54 -8.38 5.81
CA ASN A 345 8.75 -9.64 5.09
C ASN A 345 7.65 -9.86 4.05
N VAL A 346 7.98 -10.56 2.97
CA VAL A 346 7.03 -10.86 1.90
C VAL A 346 7.08 -12.33 1.54
N LEU A 347 5.91 -12.97 1.46
CA LEU A 347 5.73 -14.27 0.83
C LEU A 347 5.10 -14.07 -0.53
N SER A 348 5.69 -14.63 -1.55
CA SER A 348 5.24 -14.50 -2.94
C SER A 348 4.91 -15.84 -3.55
N ALA A 349 3.86 -15.90 -4.37
CA ALA A 349 3.55 -17.06 -5.18
C ALA A 349 2.97 -16.61 -6.53
N GLY A 350 3.23 -17.38 -7.58
CA GLY A 350 2.71 -17.07 -8.90
C GLY A 350 2.66 -18.24 -9.86
N LEU A 351 1.76 -18.11 -10.83
CA LEU A 351 1.58 -19.02 -11.96
C LEU A 351 1.84 -18.26 -13.26
N GLY A 352 2.47 -18.91 -14.21
CA GLY A 352 2.75 -18.28 -15.50
C GLY A 352 2.85 -19.25 -16.64
N ILE A 353 2.97 -18.67 -17.84
CA ILE A 353 3.25 -19.39 -19.08
C ILE A 353 4.53 -18.76 -19.64
N SER A 354 5.53 -19.61 -19.95
CA SER A 354 6.86 -19.15 -20.37
C SER A 354 7.31 -19.88 -21.62
N PHE A 355 7.59 -19.11 -22.65
CA PHE A 355 8.14 -19.55 -23.93
C PHE A 355 9.57 -19.00 -24.10
N ARG A 356 10.51 -19.89 -24.46
CA ARG A 356 11.93 -19.54 -24.64
C ARG A 356 12.40 -19.86 -26.05
#